data_5251de5529c1765e9130a55dfcdbfd30
#
_entry.id   5251de5529c1765e9130a55dfcdbfd30
#
_cell.length_a   1.000
_cell.length_b   1.000
_cell.length_c   1.000
_cell.angle_alpha   90.00
_cell.angle_beta   90.00
_cell.angle_gamma   90.00
#
_symmetry.space_group_name_H-M   'P 1'
#
loop_
_entity.id
_entity.type
_entity.pdbx_description
1 polymer ?
#
loop_
_entity_poly.entity_id
_entity_poly.type
_entity_poly.pdbx_seq_one_letter_code
_entity_poly.pdbx_strand_id
1 'polypeptide(L)'
;LFDRFIDFSKPDFVGREAYLRKRDQAPAAILCTLTVDDNTSTSGVKRYMLGREPIMTPDLDPIVDAHGRRSFVTSAGSAPSLGKHVLMSYLPPEHAIEGTKLIVEYLGDHYPVTVAVAGATPLFDPKNERILS
;
A
#
# COMPACT_ATOMS: atom_id res chain seq x y z
N LEU A 1 3.93 -11.53 1.98
CA LEU A 1 2.70 -11.13 2.67
C LEU A 1 1.87 -12.33 3.11
N PHE A 2 1.60 -13.28 2.22
CA PHE A 2 0.72 -14.43 2.48
C PHE A 2 1.45 -15.64 3.07
N ASP A 3 2.78 -15.63 3.14
CA ASP A 3 3.61 -16.74 3.64
C ASP A 3 3.17 -17.22 5.02
N ARG A 4 2.73 -16.31 5.90
CA ARG A 4 2.24 -16.62 7.25
C ARG A 4 0.98 -17.48 7.29
N PHE A 5 0.27 -17.60 6.16
CA PHE A 5 -0.93 -18.42 6.05
C PHE A 5 -0.68 -19.76 5.37
N ILE A 6 0.57 -20.03 4.96
CA ILE A 6 0.95 -21.25 4.25
C ILE A 6 1.76 -22.12 5.18
N ASP A 7 1.24 -23.31 5.45
CA ASP A 7 1.97 -24.31 6.23
C ASP A 7 2.91 -25.11 5.30
N PHE A 8 4.17 -24.70 5.29
CA PHE A 8 5.21 -25.34 4.49
C PHE A 8 5.69 -26.68 5.06
N SER A 9 5.28 -27.08 6.27
CA SER A 9 5.57 -28.40 6.83
C SER A 9 4.78 -29.52 6.14
N LYS A 10 3.68 -29.16 5.46
CA LYS A 10 2.92 -30.11 4.64
C LYS A 10 3.76 -30.58 3.47
N PRO A 11 3.84 -31.91 3.25
CA PRO A 11 4.69 -32.49 2.20
C PRO A 11 4.25 -32.04 0.81
N ASP A 12 2.94 -31.90 0.58
CA ASP A 12 2.38 -31.46 -0.70
C ASP A 12 1.05 -30.72 -0.53
N PHE A 13 0.79 -29.76 -1.44
CA PHE A 13 -0.49 -29.09 -1.65
C PHE A 13 -0.51 -28.45 -3.05
N VAL A 14 -1.68 -28.24 -3.59
CA VAL A 14 -1.84 -27.67 -4.94
C VAL A 14 -1.15 -26.30 -5.01
N GLY A 15 -0.19 -26.18 -5.96
CA GLY A 15 0.56 -24.94 -6.18
C GLY A 15 1.82 -24.76 -5.35
N ARG A 16 2.19 -25.70 -4.47
CA ARG A 16 3.39 -25.62 -3.61
C ARG A 16 4.66 -25.30 -4.39
N GLU A 17 4.96 -26.06 -5.43
CA GLU A 17 6.17 -25.85 -6.26
C GLU A 17 6.14 -24.50 -6.99
N ALA A 18 4.99 -24.13 -7.56
CA ALA A 18 4.83 -22.86 -8.25
C ALA A 18 5.01 -21.69 -7.29
N TYR A 19 4.50 -21.81 -6.07
CA TYR A 19 4.66 -20.81 -5.04
C TYR A 19 6.13 -20.66 -4.61
N LEU A 20 6.82 -21.77 -4.34
CA LEU A 20 8.24 -21.77 -3.96
C LEU A 20 9.11 -21.13 -5.04
N ARG A 21 8.90 -21.48 -6.32
CA ARG A 21 9.62 -20.86 -7.44
C ARG A 21 9.40 -19.33 -7.51
N LYS A 22 8.19 -18.85 -7.19
CA LYS A 22 7.86 -17.41 -7.23
C LYS A 22 8.32 -16.65 -5.99
N ARG A 23 8.29 -17.30 -4.83
CA ARG A 23 8.68 -16.68 -3.56
C ARG A 23 10.11 -16.13 -3.59
N ASP A 24 11.01 -16.85 -4.27
CA ASP A 24 12.42 -16.52 -4.32
C ASP A 24 12.75 -15.49 -5.44
N GLN A 25 11.75 -15.06 -6.20
CA GLN A 25 11.89 -13.99 -7.20
C GLN A 25 11.59 -12.62 -6.58
N ALA A 26 12.32 -11.59 -7.05
CA ALA A 26 12.00 -10.21 -6.67
C ALA A 26 10.58 -9.86 -7.11
N PRO A 27 9.73 -9.34 -6.22
CA PRO A 27 8.37 -8.95 -6.57
C PRO A 27 8.39 -7.74 -7.51
N ALA A 28 7.51 -7.73 -8.52
CA ALA A 28 7.33 -6.56 -9.37
C ALA A 28 6.70 -5.38 -8.62
N ALA A 29 5.90 -5.67 -7.59
CA ALA A 29 5.31 -4.67 -6.72
C ALA A 29 5.03 -5.24 -5.33
N ILE A 30 5.08 -4.39 -4.32
CA ILE A 30 4.88 -4.70 -2.90
C ILE A 30 3.61 -3.98 -2.45
N LEU A 31 2.75 -4.69 -1.70
CA LEU A 31 1.60 -4.06 -1.06
C LEU A 31 2.08 -3.07 0.01
N CYS A 32 1.65 -1.83 -0.11
CA CYS A 32 1.98 -0.75 0.81
C CYS A 32 0.71 -0.16 1.42
N THR A 33 0.83 0.28 2.66
CA THR A 33 -0.15 1.14 3.31
C THR A 33 0.40 2.56 3.31
N LEU A 34 -0.40 3.50 2.79
CA LEU A 34 -0.06 4.92 2.74
C LEU A 34 -0.98 5.71 3.67
N THR A 35 -0.47 6.78 4.23
CA THR A 35 -1.29 7.76 4.96
C THR A 35 -1.39 9.04 4.15
N VAL A 36 -2.58 9.62 4.10
CA VAL A 36 -2.78 10.95 3.51
C VAL A 36 -2.28 11.99 4.50
N ASP A 37 -1.32 12.82 4.07
CA ASP A 37 -0.69 13.82 4.94
C ASP A 37 -1.61 15.03 5.13
N ASP A 38 -2.23 15.50 4.05
CA ASP A 38 -3.28 16.51 4.06
C ASP A 38 -4.34 16.16 3.00
N ASN A 39 -5.57 16.01 3.42
CA ASN A 39 -6.70 15.72 2.55
C ASN A 39 -7.58 16.95 2.26
N THR A 40 -7.04 18.15 2.45
CA THR A 40 -7.72 19.40 2.13
C THR A 40 -7.54 19.75 0.66
N SER A 41 -8.65 19.91 -0.06
CA SER A 41 -8.65 20.32 -1.47
C SER A 41 -8.22 21.79 -1.64
N THR A 42 -7.93 22.19 -2.87
CA THR A 42 -7.64 23.59 -3.21
C THR A 42 -8.79 24.53 -2.85
N SER A 43 -10.03 24.02 -2.80
CA SER A 43 -11.22 24.76 -2.33
C SER A 43 -11.43 24.77 -0.81
N GLY A 44 -10.50 24.22 -0.03
CA GLY A 44 -10.57 24.16 1.44
C GLY A 44 -11.49 23.07 1.99
N VAL A 45 -11.99 22.18 1.16
CA VAL A 45 -12.90 21.09 1.56
C VAL A 45 -12.11 19.80 1.79
N LYS A 46 -12.40 19.10 2.86
CA LYS A 46 -11.82 17.76 3.11
C LYS A 46 -12.33 16.75 2.08
N ARG A 47 -11.40 16.02 1.46
CA ARG A 47 -11.66 14.97 0.48
C ARG A 47 -11.15 13.63 1.00
N TYR A 48 -11.90 12.58 0.67
CA TYR A 48 -11.57 11.21 1.07
C TYR A 48 -11.56 10.35 -0.19
N MET A 49 -10.39 9.84 -0.55
CA MET A 49 -10.19 8.92 -1.65
C MET A 49 -10.99 7.64 -1.43
N LEU A 50 -11.47 7.04 -2.50
CA LEU A 50 -12.37 5.88 -2.44
C LEU A 50 -11.73 4.61 -3.02
N GLY A 51 -10.70 4.78 -3.85
CA GLY A 51 -10.04 3.74 -4.62
C GLY A 51 -10.01 4.06 -6.11
N ARG A 52 -9.02 3.54 -6.81
CA ARG A 52 -8.70 3.74 -8.23
C ARG A 52 -8.02 5.06 -8.57
N GLU A 53 -7.77 5.92 -7.63
CA GLU A 53 -7.00 7.14 -7.85
C GLU A 53 -5.56 6.80 -8.27
N PRO A 54 -4.98 7.49 -9.28
CA PRO A 54 -3.60 7.28 -9.69
C PRO A 54 -2.64 7.75 -8.59
N ILE A 55 -1.52 7.02 -8.46
CA ILE A 55 -0.41 7.38 -7.58
C ILE A 55 0.78 7.76 -8.44
N MET A 56 1.40 8.88 -8.11
CA MET A 56 2.49 9.49 -8.86
C MET A 56 3.66 9.85 -7.93
N THR A 57 4.81 10.10 -8.53
CA THR A 57 5.95 10.72 -7.87
C THR A 57 5.62 12.17 -7.48
N PRO A 58 6.43 12.84 -6.63
CA PRO A 58 6.27 14.27 -6.35
C PRO A 58 6.35 15.16 -7.61
N ASP A 59 7.02 14.70 -8.66
CA ASP A 59 7.13 15.38 -9.95
C ASP A 59 5.95 15.09 -10.89
N LEU A 60 4.92 14.40 -10.39
CA LEU A 60 3.71 13.99 -11.10
C LEU A 60 3.95 12.95 -12.20
N ASP A 61 5.05 12.23 -12.15
CA ASP A 61 5.30 11.12 -13.05
C ASP A 61 4.54 9.87 -12.60
N PRO A 62 3.94 9.11 -13.53
CA PRO A 62 3.26 7.87 -13.21
C PRO A 62 4.25 6.82 -12.71
N ILE A 63 3.91 6.16 -11.61
CA ILE A 63 4.68 5.03 -11.07
C ILE A 63 4.27 3.77 -11.82
N VAL A 64 5.25 3.07 -12.41
CA VAL A 64 5.03 1.89 -13.26
C VAL A 64 5.92 0.75 -12.79
N ASP A 65 5.37 -0.44 -12.62
CA ASP A 65 6.13 -1.63 -12.22
C ASP A 65 6.87 -2.28 -13.41
N ALA A 66 7.68 -3.31 -13.12
CA ALA A 66 8.46 -4.04 -14.12
C ALA A 66 7.61 -4.74 -15.21
N HIS A 67 6.29 -4.83 -15.02
CA HIS A 67 5.34 -5.38 -16.00
C HIS A 67 4.54 -4.29 -16.73
N GLY A 68 4.91 -3.02 -16.60
CA GLY A 68 4.23 -1.90 -17.22
C GLY A 68 2.88 -1.52 -16.57
N ARG A 69 2.59 -2.01 -15.36
CA ARG A 69 1.35 -1.70 -14.64
C ARG A 69 1.52 -0.45 -13.80
N ARG A 70 0.58 0.49 -13.93
CA ARG A 70 0.57 1.71 -13.14
C ARG A 70 0.10 1.45 -11.71
N SER A 71 0.72 2.12 -10.75
CA SER A 71 0.26 2.13 -9.36
C SER A 71 -0.98 2.99 -9.20
N PHE A 72 -1.93 2.50 -8.41
CA PHE A 72 -3.17 3.22 -8.08
C PHE A 72 -3.67 2.79 -6.69
N VAL A 73 -4.55 3.57 -6.10
CA VAL A 73 -5.19 3.24 -4.82
C VAL A 73 -6.12 2.05 -5.01
N THR A 74 -5.80 0.92 -4.39
CA THR A 74 -6.61 -0.31 -4.47
C THR A 74 -7.77 -0.30 -3.50
N SER A 75 -7.58 0.31 -2.35
CA SER A 75 -8.61 0.53 -1.33
C SER A 75 -8.25 1.73 -0.47
N ALA A 76 -9.26 2.36 0.11
CA ALA A 76 -9.11 3.52 0.95
C ALA A 76 -10.10 3.48 2.12
N GLY A 77 -9.76 4.12 3.23
CA GLY A 77 -10.63 4.20 4.38
C GLY A 77 -10.13 5.16 5.44
N SER A 78 -11.04 5.66 6.25
CA SER A 78 -10.68 6.43 7.44
C SER A 78 -10.21 5.49 8.53
N ALA A 79 -9.11 5.84 9.18
CA ALA A 79 -8.54 5.13 10.32
C ALA A 79 -8.63 6.02 11.57
N PRO A 80 -9.77 6.02 12.30
CA PRO A 80 -9.99 6.89 13.46
C PRO A 80 -8.94 6.72 14.55
N SER A 81 -8.48 5.49 14.77
CA SER A 81 -7.42 5.17 15.75
C SER A 81 -6.08 5.80 15.42
N LEU A 82 -5.85 6.15 14.15
CA LEU A 82 -4.64 6.84 13.67
C LEU A 82 -4.89 8.33 13.45
N GLY A 83 -6.14 8.79 13.47
CA GLY A 83 -6.54 10.14 13.08
C GLY A 83 -6.23 10.48 11.63
N LYS A 84 -6.17 9.48 10.74
CA LYS A 84 -5.73 9.64 9.34
C LYS A 84 -6.66 8.94 8.36
N HIS A 85 -6.63 9.41 7.11
CA HIS A 85 -7.14 8.66 5.97
C HIS A 85 -6.03 7.76 5.45
N VAL A 86 -6.33 6.49 5.22
CA VAL A 86 -5.37 5.44 4.86
C VAL A 86 -5.72 4.89 3.50
N LEU A 87 -4.69 4.65 2.71
CA LEU A 87 -4.79 4.08 1.36
C LEU A 87 -3.95 2.81 1.28
N MET A 88 -4.35 1.90 0.42
CA MET A 88 -3.54 0.73 0.06
C MET A 88 -3.21 0.76 -1.42
N SER A 89 -2.00 0.37 -1.77
CA SER A 89 -1.54 0.26 -3.15
C SER A 89 -0.44 -0.77 -3.29
N TYR A 90 -0.26 -1.27 -4.51
CA TYR A 90 0.93 -1.99 -4.91
C TYR A 90 1.91 -1.02 -5.54
N LEU A 91 3.11 -0.90 -4.96
CA LEU A 91 4.19 -0.04 -5.43
C LEU A 91 5.39 -0.89 -5.87
N PRO A 92 6.10 -0.51 -6.94
CA PRO A 92 7.39 -1.12 -7.27
C PRO A 92 8.37 -1.00 -6.10
N PRO A 93 9.34 -1.93 -5.95
CA PRO A 93 10.24 -1.98 -4.80
C PRO A 93 10.96 -0.66 -4.47
N GLU A 94 11.36 0.11 -5.50
CA GLU A 94 12.05 1.39 -5.37
C GLU A 94 11.18 2.50 -4.74
N HIS A 95 9.86 2.37 -4.82
CA HIS A 95 8.89 3.27 -4.18
C HIS A 95 8.25 2.68 -2.92
N ALA A 96 8.40 1.38 -2.70
CA ALA A 96 7.86 0.65 -1.54
C ALA A 96 8.77 0.76 -0.32
N ILE A 97 9.20 1.98 0.02
CA ILE A 97 10.10 2.28 1.14
C ILE A 97 9.36 3.18 2.13
N GLU A 98 9.36 2.80 3.41
CA GLU A 98 8.70 3.60 4.46
C GLU A 98 9.27 5.02 4.51
N GLY A 99 8.38 6.00 4.59
CA GLY A 99 8.71 7.42 4.53
C GLY A 99 8.72 8.02 3.12
N THR A 100 8.65 7.22 2.06
CA THR A 100 8.58 7.72 0.68
C THR A 100 7.36 8.63 0.50
N LYS A 101 7.60 9.83 -0.06
CA LYS A 101 6.56 10.81 -0.37
C LYS A 101 6.07 10.62 -1.80
N LEU A 102 4.77 10.57 -1.95
CA LEU A 102 4.09 10.37 -3.23
C LEU A 102 2.89 11.34 -3.32
N ILE A 103 2.27 11.36 -4.47
CA ILE A 103 1.07 12.17 -4.76
C ILE A 103 -0.06 11.25 -5.20
N VAL A 104 -1.26 11.50 -4.70
CA VAL A 104 -2.50 10.92 -5.23
C VAL A 104 -3.33 12.02 -5.87
N GLU A 105 -3.76 11.81 -7.11
CA GLU A 105 -4.70 12.71 -7.77
C GLU A 105 -6.13 12.26 -7.48
N TYR A 106 -6.97 13.19 -7.02
CA TYR A 106 -8.39 12.93 -6.79
C TYR A 106 -9.23 14.17 -7.09
N LEU A 107 -10.20 14.03 -8.00
CA LEU A 107 -11.09 15.13 -8.44
C LEU A 107 -10.34 16.38 -8.93
N GLY A 108 -9.21 16.18 -9.62
CA GLY A 108 -8.39 17.26 -10.18
C GLY A 108 -7.46 17.96 -9.20
N ASP A 109 -7.44 17.56 -7.92
CA ASP A 109 -6.50 18.02 -6.91
C ASP A 109 -5.43 16.97 -6.62
N HIS A 110 -4.26 17.42 -6.13
CA HIS A 110 -3.13 16.59 -5.76
C HIS A 110 -2.99 16.53 -4.24
N TYR A 111 -2.94 15.34 -3.69
CA TYR A 111 -2.88 15.10 -2.25
C TYR A 111 -1.57 14.41 -1.89
N PRO A 112 -0.77 15.01 -0.97
CA PRO A 112 0.45 14.38 -0.50
C PRO A 112 0.14 13.16 0.36
N VAL A 113 0.85 12.08 0.08
CA VAL A 113 0.75 10.83 0.82
C VAL A 113 2.13 10.32 1.18
N THR A 114 2.21 9.56 2.27
CA THR A 114 3.45 8.94 2.74
C THR A 114 3.27 7.43 2.81
N VAL A 115 4.23 6.68 2.30
CA VAL A 115 4.31 5.23 2.53
C VAL A 115 4.57 5.01 4.02
N ALA A 116 3.58 4.51 4.72
CA ALA A 116 3.66 4.29 6.16
C ALA A 116 4.16 2.88 6.50
N VAL A 117 3.80 1.89 5.67
CA VAL A 117 4.27 0.50 5.80
C VAL A 117 4.41 -0.11 4.42
N ALA A 118 5.54 -0.79 4.20
CA ALA A 118 5.75 -1.70 3.09
C ALA A 118 5.62 -3.15 3.57
N GLY A 119 4.63 -3.88 3.03
CA GLY A 119 4.37 -5.27 3.42
C GLY A 119 3.19 -5.45 4.37
N ALA A 120 3.30 -6.41 5.30
CA ALA A 120 2.18 -6.96 6.06
C ALA A 120 2.00 -6.40 7.48
N THR A 121 2.89 -5.52 7.93
CA THR A 121 2.82 -5.01 9.31
C THR A 121 1.63 -4.06 9.47
N PRO A 122 0.73 -4.24 10.45
CA PRO A 122 -0.35 -3.29 10.69
C PRO A 122 0.18 -1.97 11.22
N LEU A 123 -0.41 -0.84 10.79
CA LEU A 123 -0.09 0.48 11.33
C LEU A 123 -0.54 0.69 12.77
N PHE A 124 -1.62 0.00 13.15
CA PHE A 124 -2.19 0.09 14.48
C PHE A 124 -1.99 -1.24 15.20
N ASP A 125 -1.50 -1.18 16.43
CA ASP A 125 -1.23 -2.34 17.30
C ASP A 125 -0.42 -3.45 16.60
N PRO A 126 0.79 -3.14 16.07
CA PRO A 126 1.57 -4.09 15.27
C PRO A 126 1.97 -5.37 16.02
N LYS A 127 1.93 -5.33 17.36
CA LYS A 127 2.22 -6.49 18.22
C LYS A 127 0.98 -7.19 18.75
N ASN A 128 -0.22 -6.73 18.38
CA ASN A 128 -1.51 -7.23 18.86
C ASN A 128 -1.68 -7.15 20.40
N GLU A 129 -1.03 -6.20 21.05
CA GLU A 129 -1.07 -6.07 22.53
C GLU A 129 -2.47 -5.72 23.05
N ARG A 130 -3.23 -4.94 22.26
CA ARG A 130 -4.60 -4.54 22.60
C ARG A 130 -5.63 -5.65 22.39
N ILE A 131 -5.38 -6.54 21.43
CA ILE A 131 -6.27 -7.66 21.14
C ILE A 131 -6.06 -8.78 22.16
N LEU A 132 -4.85 -8.86 22.72
CA LEU A 132 -4.47 -9.92 23.67
C LEU A 132 -4.61 -9.51 25.16
N SER A 133 -5.00 -8.26 25.42
CA SER A 133 -5.19 -7.70 26.76
C SER A 133 -6.60 -7.92 27.35
#